data_673590c7819d0c9f0914b9f65769f864
#
_entry.id   673590c7819d0c9f0914b9f65769f864
#
_cell.length_a   1.000
_cell.length_b   1.000
_cell.length_c   1.000
_cell.angle_alpha   90.00
_cell.angle_beta   90.00
_cell.angle_gamma   90.00
#
_symmetry.space_group_name_H-M   'P 1'
#
loop_
_entity.id
_entity.type
_entity.pdbx_description
1 polymer ?
#
loop_
_entity_poly.entity_id
_entity_poly.type
_entity_poly.pdbx_seq_one_letter_code
_entity_poly.pdbx_strand_id
1 'polypeptide(L)'
;MGKTKVASKPKPSPSERDYPRIVVPPPGPKGRGIIKTDKQYASTSYIKAYPLVVSHGKGAMVEDVDGNRYIDFMAGIAVASTGYAHPKVVSAVQEAAGKFFSMCSTDWYYDGFSRLCEKLAEIAPGQSKKKVFLTNSGTEAIEGAIKLARASTGRKDLIAFQGAFHGRSYGAMSLTSSKVTQRAAFGPFLPGVHHVPYPNPYRMEGKDSVEYVINHIEQDLFKRHVSPKDVAAIFVEPMLGEGGYIIPPKEFLMRLRELCDRHGILLVADEIQSGIGRTGKMWAVEHSGIEPDIITTAKGIASGMPIGAIIAKESIMKWEPGSHGSTYGGNPVCCAAALATIEVVESELLKNAQKMGQYLLDGAKALQGKYNVIGDVRGVGLFIGVEFVKDRKTREPAKNLVEDIMQRAFRKGLLLLSCGDSTIRLAPPLILDSYDVEKGLEIFDATLKELT
;
A
#
# COMPACT_ATOMS: atom_id res chain seq x y z
N MET A 1 4.50 5.28 41.58
CA MET A 1 3.13 4.84 41.20
C MET A 1 3.28 3.66 40.25
N GLY A 2 2.75 2.50 40.67
CA GLY A 2 3.03 1.21 40.02
C GLY A 2 2.47 1.10 38.61
N LYS A 3 3.32 0.73 37.66
CA LYS A 3 2.91 0.34 36.31
C LYS A 3 2.16 -0.99 36.37
N THR A 4 0.84 -0.96 36.34
CA THR A 4 0.02 -2.15 36.14
C THR A 4 0.32 -2.68 34.74
N LYS A 5 1.09 -3.76 34.63
CA LYS A 5 1.22 -4.55 33.40
C LYS A 5 -0.17 -5.10 33.08
N VAL A 6 -0.84 -4.53 32.09
CA VAL A 6 -2.02 -5.15 31.47
C VAL A 6 -1.50 -6.38 30.75
N ALA A 7 -1.67 -7.55 31.37
CA ALA A 7 -1.35 -8.82 30.74
C ALA A 7 -2.25 -8.98 29.50
N SER A 8 -1.65 -9.08 28.32
CA SER A 8 -2.37 -9.42 27.11
C SER A 8 -3.03 -10.80 27.34
N LYS A 9 -4.35 -10.87 27.16
CA LYS A 9 -5.02 -12.20 27.15
C LYS A 9 -4.36 -13.06 26.07
N PRO A 10 -4.05 -14.33 26.36
CA PRO A 10 -3.47 -15.22 25.37
C PRO A 10 -4.37 -15.26 24.12
N LYS A 11 -3.75 -15.36 22.94
CA LYS A 11 -4.51 -15.56 21.69
C LYS A 11 -5.33 -16.85 21.86
N PRO A 12 -6.62 -16.88 21.46
CA PRO A 12 -7.41 -18.10 21.51
C PRO A 12 -6.70 -19.19 20.70
N SER A 13 -6.77 -20.42 21.17
CA SER A 13 -6.22 -21.57 20.45
C SER A 13 -6.91 -21.72 19.08
N PRO A 14 -6.27 -22.32 18.06
CA PRO A 14 -6.91 -22.57 16.77
C PRO A 14 -8.27 -23.25 16.86
N SER A 15 -8.48 -24.10 17.83
CA SER A 15 -9.76 -24.82 18.11
C SER A 15 -10.86 -23.93 18.70
N GLU A 16 -10.51 -22.73 19.19
CA GLU A 16 -11.48 -21.80 19.81
C GLU A 16 -11.91 -20.68 18.86
N ARG A 17 -11.37 -20.65 17.63
CA ARG A 17 -11.74 -19.66 16.64
C ARG A 17 -12.93 -20.13 15.81
N ASP A 18 -13.98 -19.32 15.76
CA ASP A 18 -15.18 -19.57 14.98
C ASP A 18 -15.29 -18.70 13.70
N TYR A 19 -14.16 -18.46 13.06
CA TYR A 19 -14.10 -17.81 11.77
C TYR A 19 -13.09 -18.52 10.83
N PRO A 20 -13.29 -18.49 9.49
CA PRO A 20 -14.41 -17.85 8.81
C PRO A 20 -15.74 -18.57 9.07
N ARG A 21 -16.86 -17.83 9.10
CA ARG A 21 -18.19 -18.39 9.34
C ARG A 21 -19.26 -17.58 8.65
N ILE A 22 -19.97 -18.19 7.72
CA ILE A 22 -21.11 -17.58 7.05
C ILE A 22 -22.39 -18.15 7.66
N VAL A 23 -23.13 -17.31 8.39
CA VAL A 23 -24.38 -17.69 9.05
C VAL A 23 -25.62 -17.36 8.23
N VAL A 24 -25.51 -16.39 7.31
CA VAL A 24 -26.54 -16.04 6.36
C VAL A 24 -25.91 -15.60 5.03
N PRO A 25 -26.46 -15.98 3.86
CA PRO A 25 -25.89 -15.56 2.59
C PRO A 25 -25.78 -14.02 2.51
N PRO A 26 -24.58 -13.46 2.28
CA PRO A 26 -24.40 -12.02 2.18
C PRO A 26 -24.93 -11.45 0.84
N PRO A 27 -25.56 -10.25 0.84
CA PRO A 27 -25.91 -9.47 2.01
C PRO A 27 -27.14 -10.02 2.73
N GLY A 28 -27.05 -10.15 4.07
CA GLY A 28 -28.17 -10.54 4.90
C GLY A 28 -29.24 -9.42 5.05
N PRO A 29 -30.31 -9.66 5.82
CA PRO A 29 -31.42 -8.72 5.94
C PRO A 29 -31.02 -7.31 6.39
N LYS A 30 -30.14 -7.21 7.42
CA LYS A 30 -29.67 -5.91 7.92
C LYS A 30 -28.79 -5.20 6.89
N GLY A 31 -27.88 -5.95 6.26
CA GLY A 31 -27.00 -5.43 5.23
C GLY A 31 -27.76 -4.85 4.04
N ARG A 32 -28.83 -5.52 3.57
CA ARG A 32 -29.65 -5.03 2.45
C ARG A 32 -30.26 -3.64 2.71
N GLY A 33 -30.70 -3.37 3.94
CA GLY A 33 -31.25 -2.06 4.31
C GLY A 33 -30.21 -0.95 4.21
N ILE A 34 -28.99 -1.20 4.75
CA ILE A 34 -27.90 -0.23 4.72
C ILE A 34 -27.40 0.02 3.29
N ILE A 35 -27.26 -1.04 2.47
CA ILE A 35 -26.87 -0.93 1.06
C ILE A 35 -27.89 -0.08 0.28
N LYS A 36 -29.19 -0.22 0.56
CA LYS A 36 -30.23 0.60 -0.09
C LYS A 36 -30.01 2.10 0.22
N THR A 37 -29.75 2.45 1.47
CA THR A 37 -29.45 3.82 1.89
C THR A 37 -28.16 4.34 1.25
N ASP A 38 -27.08 3.52 1.25
CA ASP A 38 -25.80 3.88 0.62
C ASP A 38 -25.98 4.20 -0.86
N LYS A 39 -26.72 3.36 -1.60
CA LYS A 39 -27.01 3.60 -3.03
C LYS A 39 -27.81 4.86 -3.31
N GLN A 40 -28.59 5.31 -2.35
CA GLN A 40 -29.41 6.52 -2.49
C GLN A 40 -28.61 7.80 -2.27
N TYR A 41 -27.65 7.80 -1.34
CA TYR A 41 -26.98 9.02 -0.88
C TYR A 41 -25.48 9.08 -1.15
N ALA A 42 -24.80 7.95 -1.30
CA ALA A 42 -23.36 7.96 -1.56
C ALA A 42 -23.06 8.21 -3.04
N SER A 43 -21.90 8.82 -3.30
CA SER A 43 -21.43 9.06 -4.67
C SER A 43 -21.26 7.75 -5.44
N THR A 44 -21.62 7.74 -6.72
CA THR A 44 -21.44 6.62 -7.63
C THR A 44 -19.97 6.31 -7.94
N SER A 45 -19.04 7.19 -7.56
CA SER A 45 -17.59 6.95 -7.71
C SER A 45 -17.03 5.86 -6.78
N TYR A 46 -17.75 5.54 -5.69
CA TYR A 46 -17.34 4.48 -4.78
C TYR A 46 -17.62 3.09 -5.37
N ILE A 47 -16.53 2.35 -5.68
CA ILE A 47 -16.62 0.96 -6.14
C ILE A 47 -16.79 0.08 -4.90
N LYS A 48 -17.94 -0.56 -4.77
CA LYS A 48 -18.21 -1.56 -3.72
C LYS A 48 -17.91 -2.96 -4.30
N ALA A 49 -16.70 -3.48 -4.07
CA ALA A 49 -16.29 -4.80 -4.58
C ALA A 49 -17.20 -5.93 -4.10
N TYR A 50 -17.76 -5.78 -2.90
CA TYR A 50 -18.66 -6.74 -2.25
C TYR A 50 -19.88 -6.08 -1.67
N PRO A 51 -21.03 -6.77 -1.58
CA PRO A 51 -22.18 -6.31 -0.82
C PRO A 51 -21.98 -6.59 0.70
N LEU A 52 -20.81 -6.23 1.23
CA LEU A 52 -20.40 -6.41 2.61
C LEU A 52 -20.67 -5.14 3.41
N VAL A 53 -21.44 -5.26 4.49
CA VAL A 53 -21.67 -4.16 5.44
C VAL A 53 -20.97 -4.49 6.74
N VAL A 54 -19.78 -3.92 6.93
CA VAL A 54 -18.91 -4.20 8.07
C VAL A 54 -19.53 -3.65 9.37
N SER A 55 -19.49 -4.45 10.42
CA SER A 55 -19.85 -4.09 11.80
C SER A 55 -18.62 -3.75 12.64
N HIS A 56 -17.70 -4.70 12.73
CA HIS A 56 -16.44 -4.54 13.46
C HIS A 56 -15.37 -5.52 12.93
N GLY A 57 -14.15 -5.38 13.45
CA GLY A 57 -13.05 -6.28 13.15
C GLY A 57 -12.13 -6.49 14.34
N LYS A 58 -11.37 -7.59 14.32
CA LYS A 58 -10.35 -7.90 15.33
C LYS A 58 -9.23 -8.72 14.71
N GLY A 59 -7.98 -8.22 14.79
CA GLY A 59 -6.86 -8.89 14.12
C GLY A 59 -7.07 -8.94 12.60
N ALA A 60 -7.07 -10.14 12.01
CA ALA A 60 -7.35 -10.35 10.59
C ALA A 60 -8.83 -10.72 10.30
N MET A 61 -9.70 -10.73 11.32
CA MET A 61 -11.11 -11.05 11.18
C MET A 61 -11.97 -9.78 11.02
N VAL A 62 -12.93 -9.83 10.10
CA VAL A 62 -13.99 -8.84 9.91
C VAL A 62 -15.34 -9.49 10.11
N GLU A 63 -16.25 -8.86 10.86
CA GLU A 63 -17.64 -9.29 11.04
C GLU A 63 -18.58 -8.29 10.38
N ASP A 64 -19.60 -8.80 9.65
CA ASP A 64 -20.64 -7.98 9.06
C ASP A 64 -21.82 -7.77 10.03
N VAL A 65 -22.73 -6.88 9.66
CA VAL A 65 -23.91 -6.52 10.49
C VAL A 65 -24.91 -7.67 10.66
N ASP A 66 -24.80 -8.70 9.83
CA ASP A 66 -25.65 -9.89 9.84
C ASP A 66 -24.99 -11.07 10.61
N GLY A 67 -23.75 -10.90 11.12
CA GLY A 67 -23.01 -11.85 11.94
C GLY A 67 -22.14 -12.83 11.16
N ASN A 68 -21.93 -12.61 9.86
CA ASN A 68 -20.95 -13.37 9.10
C ASN A 68 -19.54 -12.91 9.46
N ARG A 69 -18.59 -13.84 9.55
CA ARG A 69 -17.18 -13.59 9.88
C ARG A 69 -16.27 -14.02 8.75
N TYR A 70 -15.37 -13.13 8.41
CA TYR A 70 -14.47 -13.27 7.26
C TYR A 70 -13.01 -13.19 7.69
N ILE A 71 -12.15 -13.92 6.99
CA ILE A 71 -10.70 -13.66 6.99
C ILE A 71 -10.42 -12.58 5.98
N ASP A 72 -9.67 -11.54 6.36
CA ASP A 72 -9.33 -10.45 5.47
C ASP A 72 -7.91 -10.56 4.93
N PHE A 73 -7.80 -10.83 3.61
CA PHE A 73 -6.53 -10.82 2.89
C PHE A 73 -6.28 -9.52 2.11
N MET A 74 -6.98 -8.44 2.46
CA MET A 74 -6.82 -7.14 1.80
C MET A 74 -6.46 -5.99 2.76
N ALA A 75 -6.71 -6.14 4.08
CA ALA A 75 -6.39 -5.15 5.11
C ALA A 75 -6.87 -3.71 4.77
N GLY A 76 -8.05 -3.56 4.14
CA GLY A 76 -8.50 -2.24 3.68
C GLY A 76 -7.57 -1.60 2.64
N ILE A 77 -7.02 -2.38 1.73
CA ILE A 77 -5.99 -2.01 0.73
C ILE A 77 -4.63 -1.72 1.41
N ALA A 78 -4.13 -2.71 2.17
CA ALA A 78 -2.87 -2.67 2.91
C ALA A 78 -2.78 -1.52 3.94
N VAL A 79 -3.91 -1.17 4.57
CA VAL A 79 -4.02 -0.10 5.56
C VAL A 79 -3.95 -0.62 7.00
N ALA A 80 -4.72 -1.66 7.34
CA ALA A 80 -4.80 -2.20 8.69
C ALA A 80 -3.57 -3.06 9.05
N SER A 81 -2.38 -2.44 9.10
CA SER A 81 -1.12 -3.16 9.32
C SER A 81 -1.08 -3.93 10.64
N THR A 82 -1.53 -3.33 11.76
CA THR A 82 -1.60 -4.01 13.06
C THR A 82 -2.85 -4.87 13.23
N GLY A 83 -3.65 -5.02 12.17
CA GLY A 83 -4.98 -5.61 12.24
C GLY A 83 -6.04 -4.65 12.81
N TYR A 84 -7.28 -5.13 12.80
CA TYR A 84 -8.42 -4.36 13.28
C TYR A 84 -8.41 -4.25 14.81
N ALA A 85 -8.69 -3.04 15.32
CA ALA A 85 -8.84 -2.72 16.74
C ALA A 85 -7.66 -3.21 17.61
N HIS A 86 -6.41 -3.00 17.17
CA HIS A 86 -5.23 -3.37 17.94
C HIS A 86 -5.20 -2.64 19.30
N PRO A 87 -5.08 -3.32 20.45
CA PRO A 87 -5.23 -2.72 21.77
C PRO A 87 -4.30 -1.52 22.03
N LYS A 88 -3.02 -1.60 21.65
CA LYS A 88 -2.05 -0.50 21.82
C LYS A 88 -2.45 0.71 21.00
N VAL A 89 -2.88 0.51 19.75
CA VAL A 89 -3.30 1.62 18.86
C VAL A 89 -4.60 2.25 19.36
N VAL A 90 -5.58 1.43 19.74
CA VAL A 90 -6.85 1.92 20.31
C VAL A 90 -6.61 2.73 21.59
N SER A 91 -5.77 2.25 22.51
CA SER A 91 -5.42 2.97 23.74
C SER A 91 -4.76 4.32 23.46
N ALA A 92 -3.80 4.37 22.54
CA ALA A 92 -3.13 5.61 22.15
C ALA A 92 -4.11 6.63 21.53
N VAL A 93 -5.02 6.16 20.68
CA VAL A 93 -6.08 6.99 20.08
C VAL A 93 -7.02 7.55 21.16
N GLN A 94 -7.48 6.72 22.09
CA GLN A 94 -8.37 7.14 23.19
C GLN A 94 -7.72 8.17 24.10
N GLU A 95 -6.46 7.96 24.47
CA GLU A 95 -5.70 8.92 25.29
C GLU A 95 -5.54 10.26 24.58
N ALA A 96 -5.14 10.25 23.31
CA ALA A 96 -4.96 11.47 22.53
C ALA A 96 -6.28 12.21 22.32
N ALA A 97 -7.36 11.50 22.00
CA ALA A 97 -8.71 12.06 21.83
C ALA A 97 -9.25 12.68 23.12
N GLY A 98 -8.86 12.20 24.29
CA GLY A 98 -9.19 12.78 25.59
C GLY A 98 -8.50 14.13 25.88
N LYS A 99 -7.47 14.50 25.09
CA LYS A 99 -6.75 15.78 25.24
C LYS A 99 -7.29 16.83 24.27
N PHE A 100 -7.19 16.56 22.95
CA PHE A 100 -7.75 17.41 21.88
C PHE A 100 -7.79 16.63 20.56
N PHE A 101 -8.80 16.93 19.72
CA PHE A 101 -8.96 16.27 18.42
C PHE A 101 -8.13 16.90 17.31
N SER A 102 -7.91 18.19 17.36
CA SER A 102 -7.21 18.94 16.32
C SER A 102 -6.35 20.02 16.89
N MET A 103 -5.22 20.25 16.22
CA MET A 103 -4.30 21.32 16.46
C MET A 103 -3.56 21.59 15.15
N CYS A 104 -3.53 22.84 14.71
CA CYS A 104 -2.81 23.23 13.52
C CYS A 104 -1.30 23.21 13.77
N SER A 105 -0.62 22.17 13.32
CA SER A 105 0.85 22.04 13.48
C SER A 105 1.65 23.04 12.66
N THR A 106 0.99 23.76 11.76
CA THR A 106 1.60 24.89 11.04
C THR A 106 1.85 26.08 11.96
N ASP A 107 1.00 26.27 12.97
CA ASP A 107 1.02 27.44 13.85
C ASP A 107 1.51 27.14 15.26
N TRP A 108 1.41 25.88 15.72
CA TRP A 108 1.66 25.49 17.09
C TRP A 108 2.56 24.27 17.21
N TYR A 109 3.36 24.22 18.27
CA TYR A 109 4.15 23.05 18.63
C TYR A 109 3.35 22.11 19.52
N TYR A 110 3.50 20.79 19.33
CA TYR A 110 3.09 19.80 20.32
C TYR A 110 3.92 18.51 20.21
N ASP A 111 4.07 17.82 21.35
CA ASP A 111 5.01 16.71 21.53
C ASP A 111 4.79 15.55 20.53
N GLY A 112 3.55 15.11 20.36
CA GLY A 112 3.22 13.99 19.48
C GLY A 112 3.61 14.20 18.02
N PHE A 113 3.51 15.45 17.51
CA PHE A 113 3.96 15.80 16.16
C PHE A 113 5.48 15.67 16.05
N SER A 114 6.21 16.30 16.99
CA SER A 114 7.68 16.33 16.97
C SER A 114 8.25 14.92 17.10
N ARG A 115 7.71 14.11 18.01
CA ARG A 115 8.10 12.71 18.21
C ARG A 115 7.84 11.84 16.98
N LEU A 116 6.72 12.05 16.29
CA LEU A 116 6.45 11.29 15.06
C LEU A 116 7.41 11.70 13.94
N CYS A 117 7.69 13.01 13.78
CA CYS A 117 8.70 13.48 12.82
C CYS A 117 10.09 12.90 13.12
N GLU A 118 10.52 12.92 14.38
CA GLU A 118 11.77 12.32 14.84
C GLU A 118 11.81 10.82 14.51
N LYS A 119 10.76 10.08 14.92
CA LYS A 119 10.68 8.64 14.66
C LYS A 119 10.73 8.28 13.18
N LEU A 120 10.02 9.01 12.33
CA LEU A 120 10.04 8.78 10.88
C LEU A 120 11.41 9.11 10.27
N ALA A 121 12.09 10.14 10.77
CA ALA A 121 13.45 10.46 10.33
C ALA A 121 14.47 9.40 10.74
N GLU A 122 14.34 8.82 11.95
CA GLU A 122 15.19 7.75 12.47
C GLU A 122 15.07 6.44 11.69
N ILE A 123 13.83 6.03 11.38
CA ILE A 123 13.57 4.75 10.69
C ILE A 123 13.71 4.84 9.17
N ALA A 124 13.90 6.03 8.61
CA ALA A 124 14.12 6.20 7.18
C ALA A 124 15.46 5.60 6.74
N PRO A 125 15.53 4.95 5.56
CA PRO A 125 16.76 4.29 5.10
C PRO A 125 17.85 5.30 4.76
N GLY A 126 19.11 4.86 4.87
CA GLY A 126 20.32 5.63 4.56
C GLY A 126 20.88 6.40 5.74
N GLN A 127 21.95 7.16 5.48
CA GLN A 127 22.72 7.86 6.53
C GLN A 127 22.49 9.38 6.54
N SER A 128 21.80 9.92 5.54
CA SER A 128 21.55 11.37 5.48
C SER A 128 20.58 11.81 6.57
N LYS A 129 20.79 12.99 7.12
CA LYS A 129 19.78 13.64 7.98
C LYS A 129 18.49 13.86 7.22
N LYS A 130 17.36 13.58 7.87
CA LYS A 130 16.02 13.68 7.29
C LYS A 130 15.20 14.76 7.99
N LYS A 131 14.28 15.35 7.24
CA LYS A 131 13.17 16.16 7.76
C LYS A 131 11.85 15.58 7.25
N VAL A 132 10.79 15.82 8.01
CA VAL A 132 9.48 15.23 7.77
C VAL A 132 8.42 16.33 7.66
N PHE A 133 7.53 16.18 6.67
CA PHE A 133 6.29 16.94 6.54
C PHE A 133 5.12 15.97 6.64
N LEU A 134 4.20 16.20 7.60
CA LEU A 134 3.03 15.35 7.82
C LEU A 134 1.83 15.83 7.02
N THR A 135 1.09 14.89 6.44
CA THR A 135 -0.10 15.09 5.62
C THR A 135 -1.26 14.24 6.13
N ASN A 136 -2.44 14.28 5.49
CA ASN A 136 -3.61 13.49 5.87
C ASN A 136 -3.78 12.22 5.03
N SER A 137 -3.09 12.12 3.92
CA SER A 137 -3.26 11.02 2.95
C SER A 137 -2.03 10.83 2.08
N GLY A 138 -1.95 9.67 1.42
CA GLY A 138 -0.90 9.39 0.44
C GLY A 138 -0.92 10.34 -0.76
N THR A 139 -2.11 10.71 -1.24
CA THR A 139 -2.21 11.65 -2.37
C THR A 139 -1.65 13.03 -2.01
N GLU A 140 -1.90 13.53 -0.79
CA GLU A 140 -1.30 14.77 -0.30
C GLU A 140 0.22 14.65 -0.14
N ALA A 141 0.73 13.50 0.31
CA ALA A 141 2.16 13.25 0.38
C ALA A 141 2.82 13.32 -1.01
N ILE A 142 2.17 12.75 -2.03
CA ILE A 142 2.64 12.85 -3.43
C ILE A 142 2.58 14.28 -3.95
N GLU A 143 1.48 15.02 -3.71
CA GLU A 143 1.38 16.45 -4.10
C GLU A 143 2.52 17.28 -3.50
N GLY A 144 2.79 17.07 -2.21
CA GLY A 144 3.90 17.73 -1.53
C GLY A 144 5.26 17.31 -2.08
N ALA A 145 5.47 16.02 -2.39
CA ALA A 145 6.71 15.54 -2.99
C ALA A 145 6.95 16.14 -4.40
N ILE A 146 5.90 16.30 -5.22
CA ILE A 146 5.98 17.00 -6.51
C ILE A 146 6.45 18.46 -6.30
N LYS A 147 5.81 19.17 -5.39
CA LYS A 147 6.16 20.55 -5.06
C LYS A 147 7.60 20.67 -4.53
N LEU A 148 7.97 19.76 -3.63
CA LEU A 148 9.31 19.73 -3.04
C LEU A 148 10.39 19.47 -4.09
N ALA A 149 10.18 18.48 -4.95
CA ALA A 149 11.13 18.16 -6.02
C ALA A 149 11.34 19.33 -6.97
N ARG A 150 10.27 19.98 -7.40
CA ARG A 150 10.35 21.16 -8.28
C ARG A 150 11.00 22.36 -7.59
N ALA A 151 10.63 22.65 -6.36
CA ALA A 151 11.18 23.79 -5.60
C ALA A 151 12.66 23.63 -5.28
N SER A 152 13.10 22.41 -4.91
CA SER A 152 14.49 22.17 -4.53
C SER A 152 15.47 22.08 -5.72
N THR A 153 14.98 21.69 -6.89
CA THR A 153 15.81 21.54 -8.10
C THR A 153 15.70 22.70 -9.08
N GLY A 154 14.62 23.48 -9.00
CA GLY A 154 14.27 24.50 -10.03
C GLY A 154 13.82 23.90 -11.35
N ARG A 155 13.72 22.55 -11.46
CA ARG A 155 13.34 21.81 -12.67
C ARG A 155 11.83 21.56 -12.71
N LYS A 156 11.28 21.25 -13.87
CA LYS A 156 9.81 21.20 -14.08
C LYS A 156 9.28 19.81 -14.37
N ASP A 157 10.06 18.98 -15.06
CA ASP A 157 9.59 17.70 -15.57
C ASP A 157 9.71 16.58 -14.52
N LEU A 158 8.82 15.61 -14.62
CA LEU A 158 8.71 14.46 -13.73
C LEU A 158 8.62 13.20 -14.56
N ILE A 159 9.19 12.11 -14.06
CA ILE A 159 9.04 10.78 -14.64
C ILE A 159 8.27 9.90 -13.67
N ALA A 160 7.30 9.13 -14.18
CA ALA A 160 6.55 8.11 -13.46
C ALA A 160 6.49 6.82 -14.29
N PHE A 161 6.04 5.73 -13.69
CA PHE A 161 6.01 4.43 -14.36
C PHE A 161 4.61 4.03 -14.80
N GLN A 162 4.53 3.37 -15.95
CA GLN A 162 3.29 2.75 -16.43
C GLN A 162 2.81 1.70 -15.41
N GLY A 163 1.50 1.69 -15.16
CA GLY A 163 0.90 0.85 -14.15
C GLY A 163 0.94 1.40 -12.72
N ALA A 164 1.69 2.49 -12.45
CA ALA A 164 1.78 3.08 -11.12
C ALA A 164 0.49 3.77 -10.66
N PHE A 165 0.28 3.76 -9.34
CA PHE A 165 -0.81 4.48 -8.68
C PHE A 165 -0.28 5.37 -7.55
N HIS A 166 -0.31 6.67 -7.76
CA HIS A 166 0.20 7.66 -6.82
C HIS A 166 -0.89 8.49 -6.12
N GLY A 167 -2.14 8.35 -6.51
CA GLY A 167 -3.27 9.06 -5.89
C GLY A 167 -4.30 9.58 -6.91
N ARG A 168 -5.27 10.36 -6.41
CA ARG A 168 -6.39 10.88 -7.21
C ARG A 168 -6.59 12.40 -7.13
N SER A 169 -5.74 13.15 -6.45
CA SER A 169 -5.60 14.60 -6.64
C SER A 169 -4.89 14.88 -7.97
N TYR A 170 -5.01 16.07 -8.53
CA TYR A 170 -4.59 16.34 -9.91
C TYR A 170 -3.11 16.08 -10.17
N GLY A 171 -2.20 16.50 -9.30
CA GLY A 171 -0.77 16.21 -9.44
C GLY A 171 -0.46 14.72 -9.29
N ALA A 172 -0.97 14.07 -8.24
CA ALA A 172 -0.79 12.65 -8.02
C ALA A 172 -1.44 11.79 -9.12
N MET A 173 -2.62 12.20 -9.62
CA MET A 173 -3.29 11.55 -10.75
C MET A 173 -2.52 11.71 -12.05
N SER A 174 -1.78 12.81 -12.20
CA SER A 174 -0.93 13.02 -13.37
C SER A 174 0.20 11.99 -13.45
N LEU A 175 0.72 11.53 -12.30
CA LEU A 175 1.70 10.45 -12.19
C LEU A 175 1.07 9.06 -12.28
N THR A 176 -0.22 8.91 -11.92
CA THR A 176 -0.95 7.63 -11.93
C THR A 176 -1.23 7.18 -13.36
N SER A 177 -0.98 5.90 -13.66
CA SER A 177 -1.31 5.28 -14.95
C SER A 177 -1.75 3.83 -14.85
N SER A 178 -2.24 3.41 -13.67
CA SER A 178 -2.66 2.02 -13.41
C SER A 178 -3.92 1.62 -14.16
N LYS A 179 -4.90 2.53 -14.35
CA LYS A 179 -6.15 2.26 -15.06
C LYS A 179 -6.68 3.51 -15.77
N VAL A 180 -7.18 3.36 -16.98
CA VAL A 180 -7.79 4.45 -17.77
C VAL A 180 -8.97 5.09 -17.03
N THR A 181 -9.82 4.30 -16.37
CA THR A 181 -10.97 4.78 -15.60
C THR A 181 -10.63 5.76 -14.47
N GLN A 182 -9.38 5.78 -14.01
CA GLN A 182 -8.91 6.70 -12.97
C GLN A 182 -8.53 8.07 -13.51
N ARG A 183 -8.46 8.24 -14.85
CA ARG A 183 -7.92 9.44 -15.52
C ARG A 183 -8.84 10.00 -16.60
N ALA A 184 -9.55 9.16 -17.35
CA ALA A 184 -10.13 9.49 -18.66
C ALA A 184 -11.02 10.73 -18.71
N ALA A 185 -11.71 11.09 -17.62
CA ALA A 185 -12.64 12.22 -17.59
C ALA A 185 -12.10 13.49 -16.90
N PHE A 186 -10.83 13.50 -16.47
CA PHE A 186 -10.32 14.50 -15.53
C PHE A 186 -9.21 15.40 -16.09
N GLY A 187 -8.85 15.30 -17.38
CA GLY A 187 -7.87 16.20 -17.99
C GLY A 187 -8.33 17.67 -18.05
N PRO A 188 -7.43 18.64 -18.24
CA PRO A 188 -5.99 18.46 -18.45
C PRO A 188 -5.24 18.13 -17.15
N PHE A 189 -4.17 17.34 -17.29
CA PHE A 189 -3.30 16.96 -16.19
C PHE A 189 -2.15 17.96 -15.98
N LEU A 190 -1.40 17.78 -14.90
CA LEU A 190 -0.19 18.53 -14.62
C LEU A 190 0.80 18.36 -15.80
N PRO A 191 1.27 19.46 -16.42
CA PRO A 191 2.22 19.37 -17.53
C PRO A 191 3.61 18.91 -17.07
N GLY A 192 4.39 18.37 -18.02
CA GLY A 192 5.76 17.90 -17.75
C GLY A 192 5.82 16.57 -17.02
N VAL A 193 4.85 15.68 -17.21
CA VAL A 193 4.86 14.32 -16.65
C VAL A 193 5.05 13.32 -17.79
N HIS A 194 6.10 12.51 -17.68
CA HIS A 194 6.48 11.48 -18.64
C HIS A 194 6.32 10.09 -18.02
N HIS A 195 5.65 9.17 -18.74
CA HIS A 195 5.48 7.82 -18.28
C HIS A 195 6.39 6.86 -19.05
N VAL A 196 7.13 6.02 -18.30
CA VAL A 196 8.04 5.01 -18.84
C VAL A 196 7.60 3.62 -18.40
N PRO A 197 8.00 2.54 -19.10
CA PRO A 197 7.69 1.19 -18.69
C PRO A 197 8.19 0.86 -17.27
N TYR A 198 7.48 -0.03 -16.56
CA TYR A 198 7.96 -0.62 -15.31
C TYR A 198 8.50 -2.04 -15.56
N PRO A 199 9.63 -2.46 -14.95
CA PRO A 199 10.18 -3.79 -15.21
C PRO A 199 9.26 -4.88 -14.64
N ASN A 200 8.69 -5.68 -15.54
CA ASN A 200 7.84 -6.81 -15.19
C ASN A 200 8.45 -8.11 -15.75
N PRO A 201 9.19 -8.88 -14.95
CA PRO A 201 9.88 -10.08 -15.43
C PRO A 201 8.93 -11.10 -16.06
N TYR A 202 7.73 -11.27 -15.50
CA TYR A 202 6.75 -12.21 -16.03
C TYR A 202 6.24 -11.81 -17.41
N ARG A 203 6.00 -10.52 -17.67
CA ARG A 203 5.47 -10.01 -18.94
C ARG A 203 6.54 -9.68 -19.98
N MET A 204 7.80 -9.55 -19.54
CA MET A 204 8.96 -9.24 -20.38
C MET A 204 9.91 -10.45 -20.55
N GLU A 205 9.36 -11.68 -20.56
CA GLU A 205 10.15 -12.90 -20.70
C GLU A 205 11.09 -12.86 -21.93
N GLY A 206 12.30 -13.35 -21.75
CA GLY A 206 13.34 -13.34 -22.79
C GLY A 206 14.04 -11.99 -22.99
N LYS A 207 13.69 -10.96 -22.19
CA LYS A 207 14.35 -9.66 -22.18
C LYS A 207 14.87 -9.35 -20.78
N ASP A 208 16.03 -8.69 -20.70
CA ASP A 208 16.42 -8.01 -19.47
C ASP A 208 15.46 -6.81 -19.26
N SER A 209 14.51 -7.00 -18.33
CA SER A 209 13.46 -5.99 -18.09
C SER A 209 14.01 -4.73 -17.45
N VAL A 210 15.12 -4.80 -16.71
CA VAL A 210 15.76 -3.63 -16.10
C VAL A 210 16.50 -2.85 -17.16
N GLU A 211 17.35 -3.51 -17.95
CA GLU A 211 18.09 -2.87 -19.06
C GLU A 211 17.13 -2.24 -20.07
N TYR A 212 16.01 -2.91 -20.39
CA TYR A 212 14.97 -2.36 -21.26
C TYR A 212 14.43 -1.02 -20.73
N VAL A 213 14.10 -0.93 -19.44
CA VAL A 213 13.55 0.28 -18.82
C VAL A 213 14.59 1.39 -18.74
N ILE A 214 15.81 1.08 -18.31
CA ILE A 214 16.90 2.07 -18.20
C ILE A 214 17.23 2.63 -19.59
N ASN A 215 17.36 1.76 -20.60
CA ASN A 215 17.58 2.19 -21.98
C ASN A 215 16.42 3.01 -22.54
N HIS A 216 15.16 2.69 -22.23
CA HIS A 216 14.03 3.52 -22.63
C HIS A 216 14.14 4.94 -22.06
N ILE A 217 14.58 5.08 -20.80
CA ILE A 217 14.79 6.41 -20.21
C ILE A 217 15.95 7.13 -20.90
N GLU A 218 17.13 6.50 -21.01
CA GLU A 218 18.35 7.17 -21.51
C GLU A 218 18.38 7.35 -23.02
N GLN A 219 17.97 6.32 -23.78
CA GLN A 219 18.15 6.31 -25.23
C GLN A 219 16.91 6.78 -26.00
N ASP A 220 15.73 6.79 -25.37
CA ASP A 220 14.51 7.27 -26.01
C ASP A 220 14.00 8.56 -25.37
N LEU A 221 13.60 8.52 -24.07
CA LEU A 221 13.03 9.68 -23.40
C LEU A 221 14.00 10.87 -23.37
N PHE A 222 15.23 10.68 -22.88
CA PHE A 222 16.21 11.78 -22.74
C PHE A 222 16.78 12.27 -24.06
N LYS A 223 16.76 11.46 -25.10
CA LYS A 223 17.25 11.88 -26.43
C LYS A 223 16.20 12.58 -27.30
N ARG A 224 14.89 12.32 -27.04
CA ARG A 224 13.83 12.73 -27.97
C ARG A 224 12.74 13.60 -27.36
N HIS A 225 12.50 13.49 -26.05
CA HIS A 225 11.31 14.07 -25.43
C HIS A 225 11.62 15.12 -24.35
N VAL A 226 12.59 14.88 -23.48
CA VAL A 226 12.93 15.77 -22.37
C VAL A 226 14.41 15.73 -22.04
N SER A 227 15.02 16.90 -21.86
CA SER A 227 16.40 16.95 -21.37
C SER A 227 16.49 16.44 -19.92
N PRO A 228 17.45 15.57 -19.56
CA PRO A 228 17.63 15.16 -18.17
C PRO A 228 17.89 16.34 -17.23
N LYS A 229 18.36 17.50 -17.74
CA LYS A 229 18.56 18.72 -16.96
C LYS A 229 17.26 19.41 -16.56
N ASP A 230 16.14 19.10 -17.23
CA ASP A 230 14.82 19.65 -16.93
C ASP A 230 13.99 18.73 -16.00
N VAL A 231 14.44 17.48 -15.80
CA VAL A 231 13.76 16.50 -14.94
C VAL A 231 14.09 16.75 -13.48
N ALA A 232 13.07 17.09 -12.70
CA ALA A 232 13.18 17.30 -11.25
C ALA A 232 13.29 15.99 -10.48
N ALA A 233 12.44 15.02 -10.80
CA ALA A 233 12.37 13.75 -10.06
C ALA A 233 11.82 12.59 -10.89
N ILE A 234 12.20 11.39 -10.47
CA ILE A 234 11.58 10.11 -10.86
C ILE A 234 10.78 9.59 -9.68
N PHE A 235 9.49 9.37 -9.87
CA PHE A 235 8.59 8.75 -8.87
C PHE A 235 8.46 7.26 -9.16
N VAL A 236 8.75 6.43 -8.16
CA VAL A 236 8.70 4.97 -8.29
C VAL A 236 8.06 4.33 -7.07
N GLU A 237 7.13 3.41 -7.30
CA GLU A 237 6.77 2.43 -6.27
C GLU A 237 7.88 1.37 -6.23
N PRO A 238 8.54 1.10 -5.10
CA PRO A 238 9.60 0.08 -5.01
C PRO A 238 9.15 -1.31 -5.45
N MET A 239 7.86 -1.60 -5.21
CA MET A 239 7.10 -2.73 -5.73
C MET A 239 5.77 -2.19 -6.21
N LEU A 240 5.41 -2.45 -7.45
CA LEU A 240 4.22 -1.87 -8.07
C LEU A 240 2.96 -2.47 -7.46
N GLY A 241 2.12 -1.65 -6.82
CA GLY A 241 0.92 -2.09 -6.10
C GLY A 241 -0.28 -2.30 -7.00
N GLU A 242 -1.02 -1.23 -7.31
CA GLU A 242 -2.27 -1.27 -8.09
C GLU A 242 -2.07 -1.83 -9.50
N GLY A 243 -0.88 -1.68 -10.07
CA GLY A 243 -0.52 -2.21 -11.40
C GLY A 243 -0.32 -3.73 -11.46
N GLY A 244 -0.45 -4.47 -10.34
CA GLY A 244 -0.42 -5.94 -10.38
C GLY A 244 0.47 -6.62 -9.37
N TYR A 245 0.86 -5.98 -8.28
CA TYR A 245 1.78 -6.53 -7.27
C TYR A 245 3.06 -7.06 -7.91
N ILE A 246 3.68 -6.22 -8.75
CA ILE A 246 4.88 -6.58 -9.50
C ILE A 246 6.11 -6.35 -8.63
N ILE A 247 6.91 -7.39 -8.49
CA ILE A 247 8.20 -7.34 -7.81
C ILE A 247 9.26 -7.18 -8.90
N PRO A 248 9.94 -6.03 -8.97
CA PRO A 248 10.99 -5.82 -9.96
C PRO A 248 12.24 -6.62 -9.59
N PRO A 249 13.15 -6.90 -10.55
CA PRO A 249 14.45 -7.43 -10.23
C PRO A 249 15.19 -6.54 -9.23
N LYS A 250 15.98 -7.15 -8.34
CA LYS A 250 16.65 -6.47 -7.21
C LYS A 250 17.52 -5.28 -7.66
N GLU A 251 18.17 -5.41 -8.80
CA GLU A 251 19.05 -4.40 -9.39
C GLU A 251 18.30 -3.17 -9.94
N PHE A 252 17.00 -3.24 -10.16
CA PHE A 252 16.23 -2.14 -10.77
C PHE A 252 16.38 -0.81 -10.03
N LEU A 253 16.08 -0.80 -8.72
CA LEU A 253 16.18 0.42 -7.94
C LEU A 253 17.63 0.91 -7.79
N MET A 254 18.61 0.02 -7.79
CA MET A 254 20.02 0.38 -7.78
C MET A 254 20.41 1.11 -9.07
N ARG A 255 20.06 0.53 -10.23
CA ARG A 255 20.30 1.15 -11.55
C ARG A 255 19.55 2.48 -11.71
N LEU A 256 18.31 2.56 -11.15
CA LEU A 256 17.54 3.79 -11.16
C LEU A 256 18.20 4.87 -10.27
N ARG A 257 18.75 4.49 -9.12
CA ARG A 257 19.50 5.42 -8.24
C ARG A 257 20.75 5.93 -8.95
N GLU A 258 21.53 5.07 -9.58
CA GLU A 258 22.71 5.43 -10.37
C GLU A 258 22.36 6.40 -11.52
N LEU A 259 21.26 6.15 -12.22
CA LEU A 259 20.77 7.05 -13.28
C LEU A 259 20.43 8.44 -12.71
N CYS A 260 19.71 8.47 -11.59
CA CYS A 260 19.34 9.71 -10.91
C CYS A 260 20.59 10.49 -10.46
N ASP A 261 21.59 9.81 -9.91
CA ASP A 261 22.84 10.43 -9.44
C ASP A 261 23.63 11.05 -10.61
N ARG A 262 23.76 10.33 -11.74
CA ARG A 262 24.45 10.84 -12.93
C ARG A 262 23.87 12.14 -13.47
N HIS A 263 22.56 12.33 -13.35
CA HIS A 263 21.85 13.47 -13.92
C HIS A 263 21.41 14.51 -12.89
N GLY A 264 21.68 14.27 -11.59
CA GLY A 264 21.20 15.12 -10.50
C GLY A 264 19.68 15.18 -10.42
N ILE A 265 18.99 14.08 -10.74
CA ILE A 265 17.53 13.89 -10.66
C ILE A 265 17.20 13.32 -9.29
N LEU A 266 16.14 13.81 -8.65
CA LEU A 266 15.72 13.26 -7.35
C LEU A 266 14.99 11.93 -7.55
N LEU A 267 15.29 10.94 -6.69
CA LEU A 267 14.55 9.69 -6.61
C LEU A 267 13.50 9.77 -5.50
N VAL A 268 12.23 9.71 -5.87
CA VAL A 268 11.09 9.67 -4.95
C VAL A 268 10.57 8.25 -4.87
N ALA A 269 10.72 7.62 -3.70
CA ALA A 269 10.16 6.31 -3.42
C ALA A 269 8.76 6.46 -2.83
N ASP A 270 7.75 5.97 -3.56
CA ASP A 270 6.39 5.88 -3.07
C ASP A 270 6.20 4.59 -2.27
N GLU A 271 6.36 4.71 -0.96
CA GLU A 271 6.21 3.62 0.01
C GLU A 271 4.81 3.59 0.66
N ILE A 272 3.84 4.27 0.05
CA ILE A 272 2.48 4.37 0.59
C ILE A 272 1.84 2.99 0.75
N GLN A 273 2.12 2.05 -0.15
CA GLN A 273 1.56 0.70 -0.07
C GLN A 273 2.61 -0.35 0.35
N SER A 274 3.86 -0.18 0.00
CA SER A 274 4.94 -1.14 0.22
C SER A 274 5.64 -0.98 1.56
N GLY A 275 5.56 0.20 2.17
CA GLY A 275 6.23 0.54 3.43
C GLY A 275 5.55 -0.01 4.69
N ILE A 276 6.08 0.42 5.82
CA ILE A 276 5.58 0.12 7.18
C ILE A 276 5.39 -1.40 7.42
N GLY A 277 6.45 -2.15 7.14
CA GLY A 277 6.50 -3.58 7.46
C GLY A 277 5.85 -4.51 6.43
N ARG A 278 5.16 -4.00 5.40
CA ARG A 278 4.40 -4.79 4.42
C ARG A 278 5.22 -5.89 3.75
N THR A 279 6.46 -5.57 3.41
CA THR A 279 7.39 -6.50 2.72
C THR A 279 8.33 -7.26 3.69
N GLY A 280 8.09 -7.16 5.01
CA GLY A 280 8.95 -7.76 6.03
C GLY A 280 10.17 -6.92 6.41
N LYS A 281 10.34 -5.75 5.77
CA LYS A 281 11.23 -4.66 6.18
C LYS A 281 10.42 -3.42 6.45
N MET A 282 10.95 -2.44 7.18
CA MET A 282 10.23 -1.19 7.45
C MET A 282 9.88 -0.49 6.13
N TRP A 283 10.83 -0.42 5.20
CA TRP A 283 10.68 0.17 3.87
C TRP A 283 11.05 -0.84 2.78
N ALA A 284 10.30 -0.88 1.69
CA ALA A 284 10.58 -1.83 0.61
C ALA A 284 11.90 -1.52 -0.12
N VAL A 285 12.32 -0.26 -0.20
CA VAL A 285 13.62 0.14 -0.77
C VAL A 285 14.81 -0.50 -0.07
N GLU A 286 14.68 -0.91 1.20
CA GLU A 286 15.73 -1.60 1.96
C GLU A 286 16.11 -2.96 1.35
N HIS A 287 15.23 -3.58 0.54
CA HIS A 287 15.56 -4.81 -0.18
C HIS A 287 16.61 -4.59 -1.27
N SER A 288 16.69 -3.38 -1.80
CA SER A 288 17.68 -2.99 -2.80
C SER A 288 18.88 -2.23 -2.22
N GLY A 289 18.85 -1.89 -0.92
CA GLY A 289 19.96 -1.21 -0.24
C GLY A 289 20.21 0.21 -0.71
N ILE A 290 19.22 0.88 -1.30
CA ILE A 290 19.34 2.27 -1.77
C ILE A 290 18.79 3.27 -0.75
N GLU A 291 19.29 4.51 -0.84
CA GLU A 291 18.75 5.67 -0.13
C GLU A 291 18.02 6.58 -1.14
N PRO A 292 16.68 6.66 -1.12
CA PRO A 292 15.97 7.63 -1.93
C PRO A 292 16.15 9.06 -1.39
N ASP A 293 15.91 10.06 -2.24
CA ASP A 293 15.97 11.46 -1.84
C ASP A 293 14.73 11.88 -1.06
N ILE A 294 13.58 11.33 -1.47
CA ILE A 294 12.27 11.57 -0.86
C ILE A 294 11.55 10.23 -0.71
N ILE A 295 10.91 10.01 0.42
CA ILE A 295 9.98 8.89 0.66
C ILE A 295 8.60 9.49 0.92
N THR A 296 7.56 8.93 0.29
CA THR A 296 6.17 9.19 0.65
C THR A 296 5.56 7.98 1.34
N THR A 297 4.82 8.19 2.41
CA THR A 297 4.16 7.12 3.16
C THR A 297 2.77 7.54 3.64
N ALA A 298 1.89 6.56 3.83
CA ALA A 298 0.54 6.70 4.39
C ALA A 298 0.00 5.30 4.76
N LYS A 299 -1.29 5.02 4.50
CA LYS A 299 -1.93 3.70 4.69
C LYS A 299 -1.54 3.02 5.99
N GLY A 300 -0.59 2.09 5.95
CA GLY A 300 -0.15 1.27 7.07
C GLY A 300 0.45 2.02 8.25
N ILE A 301 0.86 3.27 8.07
CA ILE A 301 1.59 4.05 9.09
C ILE A 301 0.81 4.23 10.40
N ALA A 302 -0.52 4.34 10.33
CA ALA A 302 -1.38 4.53 11.50
C ALA A 302 -2.53 3.53 11.58
N SER A 303 -2.42 2.39 10.88
CA SER A 303 -3.37 1.26 10.90
C SER A 303 -4.84 1.64 10.74
N GLY A 304 -5.13 2.70 9.97
CA GLY A 304 -6.48 3.14 9.63
C GLY A 304 -6.80 4.61 9.95
N MET A 305 -6.01 5.27 10.82
CA MET A 305 -6.15 6.72 11.01
C MET A 305 -5.57 7.49 9.81
N PRO A 306 -6.25 8.56 9.35
CA PRO A 306 -5.84 9.31 8.17
C PRO A 306 -4.59 10.17 8.44
N ILE A 307 -3.46 9.67 8.01
CA ILE A 307 -2.17 10.39 8.05
C ILE A 307 -1.26 9.90 6.91
N GLY A 308 -0.42 10.79 6.42
CA GLY A 308 0.68 10.50 5.53
C GLY A 308 1.89 11.34 5.88
N ALA A 309 3.01 11.07 5.23
CA ALA A 309 4.23 11.85 5.43
C ALA A 309 5.09 11.90 4.16
N ILE A 310 5.85 12.98 4.07
CA ILE A 310 6.99 13.15 3.18
C ILE A 310 8.22 13.14 4.07
N ILE A 311 9.13 12.21 3.83
CA ILE A 311 10.42 12.11 4.52
C ILE A 311 11.48 12.42 3.48
N ALA A 312 12.25 13.48 3.64
CA ALA A 312 13.25 13.88 2.66
C ALA A 312 14.60 14.20 3.32
N LYS A 313 15.66 14.08 2.53
CA LYS A 313 16.99 14.57 2.96
C LYS A 313 16.89 16.03 3.39
N GLU A 314 17.50 16.40 4.52
CA GLU A 314 17.49 17.77 5.03
C GLU A 314 17.99 18.78 3.97
N SER A 315 18.95 18.38 3.14
CA SER A 315 19.46 19.19 2.03
C SER A 315 18.42 19.54 0.97
N ILE A 316 17.32 18.78 0.88
CA ILE A 316 16.21 18.93 -0.08
C ILE A 316 15.03 19.63 0.58
N MET A 317 14.72 19.33 1.86
CA MET A 317 13.59 19.89 2.61
C MET A 317 13.84 21.37 2.98
N LYS A 318 13.89 22.23 1.98
CA LYS A 318 14.20 23.66 2.08
C LYS A 318 13.07 24.55 1.57
N TRP A 319 11.84 24.20 1.92
CA TRP A 319 10.72 25.11 1.63
C TRP A 319 10.83 26.41 2.42
N GLU A 320 10.48 27.50 1.76
CA GLU A 320 10.27 28.77 2.46
C GLU A 320 9.11 28.62 3.47
N PRO A 321 9.24 29.15 4.68
CA PRO A 321 8.16 29.12 5.66
C PRO A 321 6.83 29.61 5.06
N GLY A 322 5.77 28.83 5.28
CA GLY A 322 4.43 29.14 4.75
C GLY A 322 4.18 28.76 3.28
N SER A 323 5.19 28.30 2.51
CA SER A 323 5.00 27.94 1.10
C SER A 323 4.22 26.63 0.90
N HIS A 324 4.22 25.76 1.91
CA HIS A 324 3.43 24.53 1.95
C HIS A 324 2.93 24.30 3.37
N GLY A 325 1.66 23.89 3.53
CA GLY A 325 1.03 23.72 4.83
C GLY A 325 -0.19 22.80 4.76
N SER A 326 -0.69 22.40 5.93
CA SER A 326 -1.92 21.61 6.07
C SER A 326 -2.56 21.89 7.42
N THR A 327 -3.84 22.24 7.42
CA THR A 327 -4.60 22.49 8.67
C THR A 327 -4.70 21.23 9.54
N TYR A 328 -4.86 20.06 8.92
CA TYR A 328 -5.06 18.79 9.62
C TYR A 328 -3.83 17.86 9.58
N GLY A 329 -2.83 18.15 8.76
CA GLY A 329 -1.61 17.35 8.68
C GLY A 329 -0.89 17.28 10.01
N GLY A 330 -0.59 16.07 10.47
CA GLY A 330 -0.05 15.84 11.80
C GLY A 330 -1.11 15.96 12.92
N ASN A 331 -2.37 15.59 12.63
CA ASN A 331 -3.43 15.53 13.63
C ASN A 331 -2.98 14.74 14.88
N PRO A 332 -3.22 15.25 16.11
CA PRO A 332 -2.73 14.63 17.34
C PRO A 332 -3.16 13.16 17.53
N VAL A 333 -4.42 12.85 17.24
CA VAL A 333 -4.96 11.49 17.35
C VAL A 333 -4.29 10.56 16.33
N CYS A 334 -4.07 11.07 15.11
CA CYS A 334 -3.41 10.32 14.06
C CYS A 334 -1.91 10.11 14.36
N CYS A 335 -1.22 11.10 14.94
CA CYS A 335 0.17 10.97 15.36
C CYS A 335 0.33 9.92 16.48
N ALA A 336 -0.58 9.91 17.45
CA ALA A 336 -0.58 8.91 18.51
C ALA A 336 -0.79 7.48 17.95
N ALA A 337 -1.74 7.33 17.02
CA ALA A 337 -1.97 6.07 16.32
C ALA A 337 -0.74 5.62 15.52
N ALA A 338 -0.08 6.55 14.82
CA ALA A 338 1.11 6.25 14.02
C ALA A 338 2.28 5.79 14.89
N LEU A 339 2.58 6.50 15.98
CA LEU A 339 3.64 6.12 16.93
C LEU A 339 3.39 4.72 17.51
N ALA A 340 2.16 4.45 17.96
CA ALA A 340 1.79 3.13 18.48
C ALA A 340 1.85 2.04 17.40
N THR A 341 1.47 2.35 16.16
CA THR A 341 1.55 1.41 15.03
C THR A 341 3.00 1.08 14.71
N ILE A 342 3.88 2.08 14.60
CA ILE A 342 5.31 1.88 14.30
C ILE A 342 5.96 1.03 15.40
N GLU A 343 5.67 1.30 16.68
CA GLU A 343 6.18 0.50 17.80
C GLU A 343 5.79 -0.98 17.67
N VAL A 344 4.52 -1.28 17.35
CA VAL A 344 4.03 -2.66 17.17
C VAL A 344 4.69 -3.31 15.95
N VAL A 345 4.83 -2.56 14.85
CA VAL A 345 5.46 -3.08 13.63
C VAL A 345 6.93 -3.44 13.90
N GLU A 346 7.70 -2.56 14.53
CA GLU A 346 9.11 -2.81 14.84
C GLU A 346 9.31 -3.97 15.81
N SER A 347 8.53 -4.01 16.88
CA SER A 347 8.73 -5.02 17.95
C SER A 347 8.27 -6.41 17.56
N GLU A 348 7.22 -6.54 16.74
CA GLU A 348 6.54 -7.81 16.55
C GLU A 348 6.30 -8.18 15.08
N LEU A 349 5.88 -7.19 14.24
CA LEU A 349 5.24 -7.53 12.97
C LEU A 349 6.20 -7.66 11.79
N LEU A 350 7.40 -7.07 11.82
CA LEU A 350 8.39 -7.25 10.73
C LEU A 350 8.75 -8.74 10.56
N LYS A 351 9.08 -9.41 11.66
CA LYS A 351 9.41 -10.84 11.64
C LYS A 351 8.21 -11.70 11.28
N ASN A 352 7.01 -11.32 11.77
CA ASN A 352 5.78 -12.02 11.43
C ASN A 352 5.46 -11.91 9.95
N ALA A 353 5.59 -10.72 9.37
CA ALA A 353 5.37 -10.48 7.95
C ALA A 353 6.32 -11.30 7.06
N GLN A 354 7.59 -11.46 7.47
CA GLN A 354 8.53 -12.36 6.79
C GLN A 354 8.08 -13.82 6.86
N LYS A 355 7.80 -14.31 8.08
CA LYS A 355 7.45 -15.72 8.33
C LYS A 355 6.13 -16.10 7.68
N MET A 356 5.08 -15.33 7.92
CA MET A 356 3.74 -15.61 7.39
C MET A 356 3.65 -15.30 5.91
N GLY A 357 4.42 -14.29 5.44
CA GLY A 357 4.54 -13.98 4.02
C GLY A 357 5.15 -15.14 3.24
N GLN A 358 6.23 -15.75 3.74
CA GLN A 358 6.81 -16.93 3.10
C GLN A 358 5.83 -18.10 3.11
N TYR A 359 5.14 -18.35 4.23
CA TYR A 359 4.17 -19.42 4.33
C TYR A 359 2.99 -19.24 3.35
N LEU A 360 2.45 -18.03 3.25
CA LEU A 360 1.37 -17.71 2.30
C LEU A 360 1.85 -17.79 0.83
N LEU A 361 3.08 -17.34 0.54
CA LEU A 361 3.68 -17.41 -0.79
C LEU A 361 3.89 -18.86 -1.23
N ASP A 362 4.40 -19.72 -0.35
CA ASP A 362 4.62 -21.14 -0.64
C ASP A 362 3.29 -21.86 -0.88
N GLY A 363 2.26 -21.58 -0.07
CA GLY A 363 0.90 -22.08 -0.30
C GLY A 363 0.32 -21.63 -1.65
N ALA A 364 0.47 -20.36 -2.00
CA ALA A 364 0.01 -19.84 -3.29
C ALA A 364 0.78 -20.47 -4.49
N LYS A 365 2.09 -20.73 -4.34
CA LYS A 365 2.89 -21.47 -5.35
C LYS A 365 2.45 -22.93 -5.47
N ALA A 366 2.07 -23.57 -4.38
CA ALA A 366 1.51 -24.92 -4.43
C ALA A 366 0.20 -24.95 -5.26
N LEU A 367 -0.66 -23.93 -5.10
CA LEU A 367 -1.85 -23.76 -5.94
C LEU A 367 -1.50 -23.50 -7.41
N GLN A 368 -0.44 -22.74 -7.70
CA GLN A 368 0.05 -22.57 -9.08
C GLN A 368 0.46 -23.91 -9.71
N GLY A 369 1.07 -24.81 -8.96
CA GLY A 369 1.37 -26.16 -9.42
C GLY A 369 0.13 -27.01 -9.72
N LYS A 370 -0.97 -26.75 -9.03
CA LYS A 370 -2.24 -27.49 -9.14
C LYS A 370 -3.16 -26.95 -10.22
N TYR A 371 -3.19 -25.63 -10.45
CA TYR A 371 -4.14 -24.96 -11.34
C TYR A 371 -3.46 -24.24 -12.51
N ASN A 372 -3.72 -24.67 -13.73
CA ASN A 372 -3.10 -24.09 -14.94
C ASN A 372 -3.51 -22.63 -15.21
N VAL A 373 -4.61 -22.16 -14.64
CA VAL A 373 -5.08 -20.78 -14.77
C VAL A 373 -4.24 -19.78 -13.96
N ILE A 374 -3.41 -20.25 -13.03
CA ILE A 374 -2.46 -19.40 -12.30
C ILE A 374 -1.18 -19.29 -13.14
N GLY A 375 -0.97 -18.13 -13.75
CA GLY A 375 0.19 -17.86 -14.60
C GLY A 375 1.45 -17.57 -13.80
N ASP A 376 1.33 -16.72 -12.77
CA ASP A 376 2.47 -16.32 -11.95
C ASP A 376 2.07 -16.10 -10.48
N VAL A 377 2.98 -16.45 -9.56
CA VAL A 377 2.88 -16.16 -8.13
C VAL A 377 4.17 -15.53 -7.67
N ARG A 378 4.08 -14.29 -7.24
CA ARG A 378 5.21 -13.46 -6.82
C ARG A 378 4.93 -12.73 -5.52
N GLY A 379 5.96 -12.38 -4.76
CA GLY A 379 5.76 -11.61 -3.54
C GLY A 379 7.00 -11.51 -2.66
N VAL A 380 6.95 -10.56 -1.72
CA VAL A 380 7.94 -10.36 -0.67
C VAL A 380 7.20 -9.99 0.62
N GLY A 381 7.44 -10.72 1.70
CA GLY A 381 6.65 -10.57 2.93
C GLY A 381 5.16 -10.80 2.64
N LEU A 382 4.30 -9.94 3.18
CA LEU A 382 2.85 -9.97 2.96
C LEU A 382 2.39 -9.03 1.83
N PHE A 383 3.21 -8.90 0.81
CA PHE A 383 2.91 -8.22 -0.45
C PHE A 383 3.00 -9.26 -1.57
N ILE A 384 1.89 -9.99 -1.82
CA ILE A 384 1.87 -11.15 -2.73
C ILE A 384 0.82 -10.94 -3.82
N GLY A 385 1.22 -11.21 -5.07
CA GLY A 385 0.35 -11.21 -6.24
C GLY A 385 0.19 -12.62 -6.83
N VAL A 386 -1.05 -13.01 -7.11
CA VAL A 386 -1.40 -14.24 -7.82
C VAL A 386 -2.06 -13.83 -9.14
N GLU A 387 -1.34 -13.99 -10.24
CA GLU A 387 -1.79 -13.56 -11.56
C GLU A 387 -2.46 -14.70 -12.33
N PHE A 388 -3.66 -14.44 -12.85
CA PHE A 388 -4.47 -15.40 -13.56
C PHE A 388 -4.42 -15.18 -15.06
N VAL A 389 -4.32 -16.26 -15.81
CA VAL A 389 -4.24 -16.25 -17.28
C VAL A 389 -5.21 -17.26 -17.87
N LYS A 390 -5.66 -17.00 -19.08
CA LYS A 390 -6.47 -17.98 -19.84
C LYS A 390 -5.60 -19.13 -20.31
N ASP A 391 -4.36 -18.84 -20.68
CA ASP A 391 -3.38 -19.81 -21.14
C ASP A 391 -1.97 -19.34 -20.73
N ARG A 392 -1.14 -20.26 -20.21
CA ARG A 392 0.22 -19.95 -19.72
C ARG A 392 1.21 -19.57 -20.82
N LYS A 393 0.98 -20.03 -22.07
CA LYS A 393 1.88 -19.71 -23.19
C LYS A 393 1.63 -18.30 -23.71
N THR A 394 0.36 -17.96 -23.92
CA THR A 394 -0.02 -16.64 -24.42
C THR A 394 -0.04 -15.59 -23.32
N ARG A 395 -0.20 -16.02 -22.05
CA ARG A 395 -0.35 -15.16 -20.86
C ARG A 395 -1.52 -14.18 -20.96
N GLU A 396 -2.54 -14.50 -21.75
CA GLU A 396 -3.71 -13.65 -21.87
C GLU A 396 -4.42 -13.50 -20.50
N PRO A 397 -4.69 -12.25 -20.05
CA PRO A 397 -5.30 -12.00 -18.73
C PRO A 397 -6.70 -12.64 -18.59
N ALA A 398 -6.94 -13.32 -17.47
CA ALA A 398 -8.22 -13.95 -17.15
C ALA A 398 -9.06 -13.07 -16.19
N LYS A 399 -9.41 -11.85 -16.61
CA LYS A 399 -10.10 -10.85 -15.79
C LYS A 399 -11.42 -11.35 -15.20
N ASN A 400 -12.29 -11.96 -16.01
CA ASN A 400 -13.58 -12.45 -15.54
C ASN A 400 -13.44 -13.56 -14.49
N LEU A 401 -12.45 -14.45 -14.66
CA LEU A 401 -12.13 -15.48 -13.67
C LEU A 401 -11.74 -14.87 -12.32
N VAL A 402 -10.96 -13.78 -12.32
CA VAL A 402 -10.58 -13.08 -11.08
C VAL A 402 -11.81 -12.50 -10.37
N GLU A 403 -12.76 -11.93 -11.11
CA GLU A 403 -14.02 -11.43 -10.54
C GLU A 403 -14.85 -12.58 -9.94
N ASP A 404 -14.97 -13.71 -10.63
CA ASP A 404 -15.66 -14.89 -10.12
C ASP A 404 -15.00 -15.49 -8.89
N ILE A 405 -13.66 -15.58 -8.87
CA ILE A 405 -12.90 -16.05 -7.70
C ILE A 405 -13.19 -15.15 -6.49
N MET A 406 -13.12 -13.83 -6.66
CA MET A 406 -13.39 -12.88 -5.59
C MET A 406 -14.79 -13.05 -5.01
N GLN A 407 -15.82 -13.14 -5.85
CA GLN A 407 -17.21 -13.28 -5.40
C GLN A 407 -17.47 -14.63 -4.72
N ARG A 408 -16.86 -15.72 -5.18
CA ARG A 408 -17.02 -17.05 -4.56
C ARG A 408 -16.25 -17.15 -3.24
N ALA A 409 -15.02 -16.66 -3.19
CA ALA A 409 -14.23 -16.63 -1.96
C ALA A 409 -14.95 -15.80 -0.87
N PHE A 410 -15.53 -14.65 -1.23
CA PHE A 410 -16.35 -13.84 -0.35
C PHE A 410 -17.50 -14.63 0.28
N ARG A 411 -18.27 -15.39 -0.53
CA ARG A 411 -19.37 -16.23 -0.04
C ARG A 411 -18.92 -17.39 0.88
N LYS A 412 -17.63 -17.70 0.87
CA LYS A 412 -16.99 -18.72 1.73
C LYS A 412 -16.29 -18.11 2.94
N GLY A 413 -16.28 -16.76 3.08
CA GLY A 413 -15.70 -16.07 4.22
C GLY A 413 -14.25 -15.63 4.04
N LEU A 414 -13.77 -15.46 2.78
CA LEU A 414 -12.45 -14.89 2.48
C LEU A 414 -12.60 -13.60 1.67
N LEU A 415 -12.01 -12.50 2.16
CA LEU A 415 -11.97 -11.22 1.45
C LEU A 415 -10.68 -11.11 0.64
N LEU A 416 -10.82 -10.91 -0.66
CA LEU A 416 -9.75 -10.74 -1.64
C LEU A 416 -9.94 -9.43 -2.41
N LEU A 417 -8.89 -8.94 -3.07
CA LEU A 417 -9.00 -7.77 -3.93
C LEU A 417 -8.11 -7.93 -5.17
N SER A 418 -8.62 -7.54 -6.32
CA SER A 418 -7.86 -7.56 -7.57
C SER A 418 -6.98 -6.32 -7.74
N CYS A 419 -5.94 -6.44 -8.56
CA CYS A 419 -5.10 -5.36 -9.07
C CYS A 419 -4.57 -5.73 -10.45
N GLY A 420 -3.95 -4.77 -11.16
CA GLY A 420 -3.52 -4.99 -12.54
C GLY A 420 -4.68 -5.45 -13.43
N ASP A 421 -4.35 -6.25 -14.45
CA ASP A 421 -5.33 -6.79 -15.40
C ASP A 421 -6.08 -8.00 -14.86
N SER A 422 -5.39 -8.93 -14.20
CA SER A 422 -5.95 -10.19 -13.71
C SER A 422 -5.18 -10.77 -12.51
N THR A 423 -4.72 -9.92 -11.59
CA THR A 423 -3.99 -10.34 -10.39
C THR A 423 -4.88 -10.22 -9.16
N ILE A 424 -4.92 -11.23 -8.31
CA ILE A 424 -5.42 -11.15 -6.94
C ILE A 424 -4.25 -10.79 -6.04
N ARG A 425 -4.40 -9.70 -5.27
CA ARG A 425 -3.44 -9.32 -4.25
C ARG A 425 -3.77 -9.97 -2.91
N LEU A 426 -2.75 -10.53 -2.26
CA LEU A 426 -2.82 -11.03 -0.92
C LEU A 426 -1.99 -10.09 -0.04
N ALA A 427 -2.69 -9.20 0.66
CA ALA A 427 -2.11 -8.16 1.50
C ALA A 427 -2.81 -8.09 2.86
N PRO A 428 -2.86 -9.21 3.61
CA PRO A 428 -3.55 -9.28 4.90
C PRO A 428 -2.93 -8.35 5.94
N PRO A 429 -3.61 -8.13 7.08
CA PRO A 429 -2.98 -7.52 8.25
C PRO A 429 -1.68 -8.24 8.63
N LEU A 430 -0.63 -7.49 9.04
CA LEU A 430 0.67 -8.08 9.37
C LEU A 430 0.64 -8.98 10.61
N ILE A 431 -0.44 -8.92 11.37
CA ILE A 431 -0.65 -9.67 12.60
C ILE A 431 -1.23 -11.10 12.36
N LEU A 432 -1.62 -11.42 11.10
CA LEU A 432 -2.18 -12.75 10.81
C LEU A 432 -1.23 -13.86 11.28
N ASP A 433 -1.77 -15.03 11.56
CA ASP A 433 -0.98 -16.18 11.97
C ASP A 433 -1.21 -17.40 11.03
N SER A 434 -0.65 -18.56 11.40
CA SER A 434 -0.73 -19.76 10.56
C SER A 434 -2.17 -20.25 10.35
N TYR A 435 -3.05 -20.10 11.34
CA TYR A 435 -4.46 -20.45 11.18
C TYR A 435 -5.14 -19.62 10.09
N ASP A 436 -4.92 -18.30 10.12
CA ASP A 436 -5.49 -17.38 9.12
C ASP A 436 -4.97 -17.70 7.71
N VAL A 437 -3.67 -18.03 7.60
CA VAL A 437 -3.04 -18.42 6.31
C VAL A 437 -3.64 -19.73 5.81
N GLU A 438 -3.68 -20.76 6.63
CA GLU A 438 -4.20 -22.09 6.27
C GLU A 438 -5.66 -22.02 5.84
N LYS A 439 -6.52 -21.38 6.64
CA LYS A 439 -7.95 -21.24 6.33
C LYS A 439 -8.20 -20.40 5.09
N GLY A 440 -7.43 -19.34 4.91
CA GLY A 440 -7.51 -18.53 3.68
C GLY A 440 -7.12 -19.32 2.44
N LEU A 441 -6.01 -20.09 2.50
CA LEU A 441 -5.58 -20.96 1.40
C LEU A 441 -6.55 -22.11 1.13
N GLU A 442 -7.14 -22.74 2.17
CA GLU A 442 -8.18 -23.76 2.03
C GLU A 442 -9.39 -23.22 1.24
N ILE A 443 -9.87 -22.01 1.60
CA ILE A 443 -10.99 -21.38 0.88
C ILE A 443 -10.60 -21.03 -0.54
N PHE A 444 -9.37 -20.54 -0.73
CA PHE A 444 -8.87 -20.16 -2.05
C PHE A 444 -8.77 -21.39 -2.97
N ASP A 445 -8.21 -22.51 -2.46
CA ASP A 445 -8.16 -23.80 -3.17
C ASP A 445 -9.56 -24.34 -3.52
N ALA A 446 -10.47 -24.36 -2.53
CA ALA A 446 -11.85 -24.79 -2.76
C ALA A 446 -12.58 -23.93 -3.80
N THR A 447 -12.25 -22.61 -3.84
CA THR A 447 -12.81 -21.68 -4.82
C THR A 447 -12.28 -21.95 -6.22
N LEU A 448 -10.98 -22.19 -6.36
CA LEU A 448 -10.35 -22.52 -7.64
C LEU A 448 -10.87 -23.85 -8.20
N LYS A 449 -10.99 -24.87 -7.33
CA LYS A 449 -11.53 -26.19 -7.72
C LYS A 449 -12.94 -26.13 -8.29
N GLU A 450 -13.77 -25.16 -7.87
CA GLU A 450 -15.12 -24.98 -8.40
C GLU A 450 -15.15 -24.24 -9.75
N LEU A 451 -14.12 -23.46 -10.06
CA LEU A 451 -14.08 -22.59 -11.22
C LEU A 451 -13.20 -23.08 -12.36
N THR A 452 -12.34 -24.06 -12.07
CA THR A 452 -11.35 -24.62 -13.02
C THR A 452 -11.41 -26.15 -13.05
#